data_21479f9e2764a764d122be087fd836b9
#
_entry.id   21479f9e2764a764d122be087fd836b9
#
_cell.length_a   1.000
_cell.length_b   1.000
_cell.length_c   1.000
_cell.angle_alpha   90.00
_cell.angle_beta   90.00
_cell.angle_gamma   90.00
#
_symmetry.space_group_name_H-M   'P 1'
#
loop_
_entity.id
_entity.type
_entity.pdbx_description
1 polymer ?
#
loop_
_entity_poly.entity_id
_entity_poly.type
_entity_poly.pdbx_seq_one_letter_code
_entity_poly.pdbx_strand_id
1 'polypeptide(L)'
;MAIEHEKVSNIRNDFQHKISYRLANENQVVCIEDLDVKGMMADHRLAKAITDASWSGFYRKLEYKMADHGGVLIRVPKTYPSSQRCSCCGKINHKVRDLSVRRWTCPVCGAEHDRDINAAKNILEKGLEMLAS
;
A
#
# COMPACT_ATOMS: atom_id res chain seq x y z
N MET A 1 -27.54 -7.70 -15.76
CA MET A 1 -26.76 -7.77 -14.50
C MET A 1 -25.35 -8.33 -14.70
N ALA A 2 -25.18 -9.49 -15.29
CA ALA A 2 -23.85 -10.06 -15.56
C ALA A 2 -22.96 -9.16 -16.44
N ILE A 3 -23.54 -8.51 -17.45
CA ILE A 3 -22.83 -7.63 -18.37
C ILE A 3 -22.29 -6.39 -17.67
N GLU A 4 -23.04 -5.83 -16.71
CA GLU A 4 -22.60 -4.65 -15.95
C GLU A 4 -21.46 -4.98 -15.01
N HIS A 5 -21.50 -6.14 -14.34
CA HIS A 5 -20.40 -6.62 -13.50
C HIS A 5 -19.14 -6.86 -14.32
N GLU A 6 -19.27 -7.42 -15.50
CA GLU A 6 -18.15 -7.64 -16.43
C GLU A 6 -17.51 -6.32 -16.87
N LYS A 7 -18.33 -5.31 -17.21
CA LYS A 7 -17.81 -3.98 -17.58
C LYS A 7 -17.05 -3.33 -16.47
N VAL A 8 -17.56 -3.36 -15.24
CA VAL A 8 -16.87 -2.79 -14.06
C VAL A 8 -15.56 -3.51 -13.80
N SER A 9 -15.56 -4.84 -13.88
CA SER A 9 -14.36 -5.65 -13.71
C SER A 9 -13.32 -5.32 -14.77
N ASN A 10 -13.72 -5.17 -16.03
CA ASN A 10 -12.81 -4.84 -17.13
C ASN A 10 -12.23 -3.44 -17.01
N ILE A 11 -13.01 -2.45 -16.59
CA ILE A 11 -12.55 -1.08 -16.36
C ILE A 11 -11.52 -1.07 -15.22
N ARG A 12 -11.80 -1.77 -14.13
CA ARG A 12 -10.90 -1.88 -12.99
C ARG A 12 -9.59 -2.55 -13.38
N ASN A 13 -9.68 -3.63 -14.13
CA ASN A 13 -8.52 -4.39 -14.60
C ASN A 13 -7.63 -3.53 -15.52
N ASP A 14 -8.25 -2.80 -16.44
CA ASP A 14 -7.54 -1.87 -17.33
C ASP A 14 -6.84 -0.76 -16.55
N PHE A 15 -7.52 -0.17 -15.56
CA PHE A 15 -6.95 0.86 -14.69
C PHE A 15 -5.74 0.32 -13.92
N GLN A 16 -5.86 -0.89 -13.36
CA GLN A 16 -4.76 -1.53 -12.64
C GLN A 16 -3.57 -1.81 -13.55
N HIS A 17 -3.80 -2.24 -14.78
CA HIS A 17 -2.73 -2.46 -15.76
C HIS A 17 -1.99 -1.17 -16.10
N LYS A 18 -2.71 -0.08 -16.29
CA LYS A 18 -2.12 1.22 -16.60
C LYS A 18 -1.28 1.76 -15.44
N ILE A 19 -1.81 1.70 -14.22
CA ILE A 19 -1.10 2.18 -13.02
C ILE A 19 0.13 1.32 -12.73
N SER A 20 -0.01 -0.01 -12.78
CA SER A 20 1.12 -0.91 -12.50
C SER A 20 2.22 -0.80 -13.55
N TYR A 21 1.86 -0.63 -14.82
CA TYR A 21 2.82 -0.38 -15.89
C TYR A 21 3.59 0.91 -15.65
N ARG A 22 2.88 1.98 -15.32
CA ARG A 22 3.49 3.28 -15.06
C ARG A 22 4.45 3.23 -13.89
N LEU A 23 4.05 2.60 -12.78
CA LEU A 23 4.90 2.43 -11.61
C LEU A 23 6.16 1.63 -11.95
N ALA A 24 6.01 0.54 -12.69
CA ALA A 24 7.15 -0.31 -13.07
C ALA A 24 8.08 0.39 -14.05
N ASN A 25 7.52 1.18 -14.98
CA ASN A 25 8.31 1.89 -15.98
C ASN A 25 9.08 3.08 -15.41
N GLU A 26 8.52 3.76 -14.42
CA GLU A 26 9.09 4.99 -13.86
C GLU A 26 9.97 4.76 -12.62
N ASN A 27 9.95 3.56 -12.03
CA ASN A 27 10.64 3.29 -10.78
C ASN A 27 11.45 2.01 -10.84
N GLN A 28 12.64 2.03 -10.22
CA GLN A 28 13.48 0.84 -10.06
C GLN A 28 13.08 0.03 -8.83
N VAL A 29 12.60 0.71 -7.80
CA VAL A 29 12.17 0.09 -6.54
C VAL A 29 10.79 0.63 -6.17
N VAL A 30 9.87 -0.25 -5.86
CA VAL A 30 8.56 0.10 -5.33
C VAL A 30 8.37 -0.66 -4.02
N CYS A 31 8.03 0.05 -2.97
CA CYS A 31 7.78 -0.52 -1.65
C CYS A 31 6.29 -0.44 -1.35
N ILE A 32 5.70 -1.55 -0.96
CA ILE A 32 4.28 -1.63 -0.63
C ILE A 32 4.11 -2.28 0.75
N GLU A 33 2.97 -2.01 1.36
CA GLU A 33 2.56 -2.69 2.57
C GLU A 33 2.04 -4.09 2.23
N ASP A 34 2.46 -5.09 2.99
CA ASP A 34 1.98 -6.46 2.82
C ASP A 34 0.63 -6.62 3.52
N LEU A 35 -0.45 -6.42 2.76
CA LEU A 35 -1.81 -6.53 3.29
C LEU A 35 -2.19 -7.99 3.50
N ASP A 36 -2.83 -8.27 4.65
CA ASP A 36 -3.35 -9.60 4.96
C ASP A 36 -4.67 -9.84 4.23
N VAL A 37 -4.58 -10.23 2.96
CA VAL A 37 -5.76 -10.47 2.12
C VAL A 37 -6.62 -11.60 2.69
N LYS A 38 -6.01 -12.65 3.26
CA LYS A 38 -6.76 -13.75 3.88
C LYS A 38 -7.56 -13.29 5.09
N GLY A 39 -6.94 -12.53 5.99
CA GLY A 39 -7.61 -11.97 7.15
C GLY A 39 -8.76 -11.04 6.77
N MET A 40 -8.56 -10.23 5.75
CA MET A 40 -9.58 -9.33 5.21
C MET A 40 -10.75 -10.10 4.61
N MET A 41 -10.50 -11.18 3.88
CA MET A 41 -11.54 -12.02 3.27
C MET A 41 -12.34 -12.82 4.29
N ALA A 42 -11.79 -13.10 5.47
CA ALA A 42 -12.48 -13.84 6.53
C ALA A 42 -13.70 -13.11 7.10
N ASP A 43 -13.84 -11.82 6.84
CA ASP A 43 -14.99 -11.02 7.30
C ASP A 43 -16.27 -11.26 6.50
N HIS A 44 -16.24 -12.10 5.48
CA HIS A 44 -17.40 -12.59 4.70
C HIS A 44 -18.35 -11.52 4.12
N ARG A 45 -17.91 -10.29 4.00
CA ARG A 45 -18.68 -9.22 3.37
C ARG A 45 -18.32 -9.16 1.89
N LEU A 46 -19.34 -9.28 1.03
CA LEU A 46 -19.12 -9.33 -0.42
C LEU A 46 -18.35 -8.12 -0.95
N ALA A 47 -18.70 -6.92 -0.49
CA ALA A 47 -18.01 -5.69 -0.93
C ALA A 47 -16.53 -5.70 -0.52
N LYS A 48 -16.23 -6.16 0.68
CA LYS A 48 -14.86 -6.29 1.17
C LYS A 48 -14.09 -7.36 0.39
N ALA A 49 -14.71 -8.51 0.14
CA ALA A 49 -14.09 -9.59 -0.63
C ALA A 49 -13.72 -9.12 -2.05
N ILE A 50 -14.56 -8.33 -2.69
CA ILE A 50 -14.30 -7.76 -4.02
C ILE A 50 -13.13 -6.79 -3.95
N THR A 51 -13.07 -5.93 -2.93
CA THR A 51 -11.97 -4.99 -2.72
C THR A 51 -10.66 -5.72 -2.48
N ASP A 52 -10.66 -6.75 -1.65
CA ASP A 52 -9.47 -7.54 -1.32
C ASP A 52 -8.94 -8.29 -2.55
N ALA A 53 -9.82 -8.87 -3.34
CA ALA A 53 -9.46 -9.51 -4.60
C ALA A 53 -8.86 -8.50 -5.59
N SER A 54 -9.38 -7.27 -5.61
CA SER A 54 -8.86 -6.18 -6.42
C SER A 54 -7.44 -5.81 -6.03
N TRP A 55 -7.15 -5.68 -4.72
CA TRP A 55 -5.80 -5.41 -4.22
C TRP A 55 -4.83 -6.53 -4.55
N SER A 56 -5.23 -7.78 -4.35
CA SER A 56 -4.42 -8.95 -4.69
C SER A 56 -4.08 -8.97 -6.18
N GLY A 57 -5.05 -8.68 -7.04
CA GLY A 57 -4.84 -8.58 -8.48
C GLY A 57 -3.87 -7.47 -8.87
N PHE A 58 -3.97 -6.32 -8.22
CA PHE A 58 -3.06 -5.20 -8.44
C PHE A 58 -1.61 -5.57 -8.05
N TYR A 59 -1.42 -6.19 -6.89
CA TYR A 59 -0.09 -6.59 -6.43
C TYR A 59 0.56 -7.60 -7.37
N ARG A 60 -0.20 -8.55 -7.91
CA ARG A 60 0.32 -9.52 -8.88
C ARG A 60 0.77 -8.84 -10.16
N LYS A 61 -0.02 -7.88 -10.66
CA LYS A 61 0.34 -7.12 -11.86
C LYS A 61 1.61 -6.31 -11.63
N LEU A 62 1.71 -5.64 -10.49
CA LEU A 62 2.88 -4.86 -10.14
C LEU A 62 4.12 -5.73 -10.01
N GLU A 63 4.00 -6.89 -9.38
CA GLU A 63 5.10 -7.83 -9.16
C GLU A 63 5.72 -8.30 -10.47
N TYR A 64 4.92 -8.82 -11.41
CA TYR A 64 5.48 -9.31 -12.66
C TYR A 64 5.99 -8.19 -13.56
N LYS A 65 5.35 -7.01 -13.53
CA LYS A 65 5.81 -5.88 -14.35
C LYS A 65 7.10 -5.29 -13.82
N MET A 66 7.27 -5.22 -12.50
CA MET A 66 8.55 -4.81 -11.90
C MET A 66 9.67 -5.77 -12.33
N ALA A 67 9.42 -7.07 -12.25
CA ALA A 67 10.40 -8.08 -12.69
C ALA A 67 10.74 -7.92 -14.18
N ASP A 68 9.74 -7.71 -15.03
CA ASP A 68 9.93 -7.53 -16.48
C ASP A 68 10.77 -6.29 -16.81
N HIS A 69 10.67 -5.24 -16.01
CA HIS A 69 11.44 -4.01 -16.20
C HIS A 69 12.79 -4.02 -15.45
N GLY A 70 13.16 -5.14 -14.85
CA GLY A 70 14.40 -5.26 -14.09
C GLY A 70 14.39 -4.55 -12.75
N GLY A 71 13.21 -4.16 -12.26
CA GLY A 71 13.04 -3.53 -10.97
C GLY A 71 12.76 -4.51 -9.84
N VAL A 72 12.55 -3.96 -8.64
CA VAL A 72 12.30 -4.74 -7.42
C VAL A 72 11.03 -4.24 -6.75
N LEU A 73 10.15 -5.15 -6.38
CA LEU A 73 8.99 -4.89 -5.53
C LEU A 73 9.29 -5.42 -4.13
N ILE A 74 9.22 -4.55 -3.12
CA ILE A 74 9.48 -4.90 -1.74
C ILE A 74 8.18 -4.82 -0.95
N ARG A 75 7.85 -5.90 -0.23
CA ARG A 75 6.68 -5.97 0.65
C ARG A 75 7.13 -5.74 2.08
N VAL A 76 6.71 -4.60 2.65
CA VAL A 76 6.98 -4.26 4.04
C VAL A 76 5.96 -4.98 4.92
N PRO A 77 6.39 -5.67 6.00
CA PRO A 77 5.46 -6.41 6.85
C PRO A 77 4.33 -5.54 7.40
N LYS A 78 3.12 -6.09 7.46
CA LYS A 78 1.95 -5.39 8.00
C LYS A 78 2.09 -5.02 9.47
N THR A 79 2.97 -5.69 10.19
CA THR A 79 3.26 -5.40 11.60
C THR A 79 4.05 -4.11 11.80
N TYR A 80 4.65 -3.58 10.74
CA TYR A 80 5.39 -2.32 10.81
C TYR A 80 4.40 -1.16 10.99
N PRO A 81 4.53 -0.34 12.06
CA PRO A 81 3.55 0.70 12.37
C PRO A 81 3.75 1.95 11.51
N SER A 82 3.61 1.81 10.21
CA SER A 82 3.91 2.86 9.23
C SER A 82 3.12 4.13 9.43
N SER A 83 1.82 4.03 9.77
CA SER A 83 0.97 5.20 9.97
C SER A 83 1.22 5.92 11.29
N GLN A 84 1.76 5.22 12.29
CA GLN A 84 1.96 5.73 13.64
C GLN A 84 3.36 6.31 13.87
N ARG A 85 4.32 5.93 13.05
CA ARG A 85 5.71 6.38 13.16
C ARG A 85 5.86 7.75 12.51
N CYS A 86 6.47 8.70 13.22
CA CYS A 86 6.84 9.98 12.61
C CYS A 86 7.98 9.77 11.63
N SER A 87 7.78 10.13 10.37
CA SER A 87 8.81 9.98 9.34
C SER A 87 10.01 10.91 9.52
N CYS A 88 9.87 11.95 10.35
CA CYS A 88 10.96 12.88 10.63
C CYS A 88 11.85 12.43 11.78
N CYS A 89 11.28 12.06 12.93
CA CYS A 89 12.04 11.73 14.13
C CYS A 89 12.00 10.25 14.53
N GLY A 90 11.14 9.46 13.92
CA GLY A 90 11.05 8.02 14.19
C GLY A 90 10.23 7.63 15.41
N LYS A 91 9.70 8.58 16.16
CA LYS A 91 8.86 8.28 17.32
C LYS A 91 7.49 7.74 16.90
N ILE A 92 7.00 6.76 17.66
CA ILE A 92 5.69 6.17 17.43
C ILE A 92 4.65 6.87 18.28
N ASN A 93 3.56 7.31 17.63
CA ASN A 93 2.42 7.93 18.30
C ASN A 93 1.21 6.98 18.20
N HIS A 94 0.94 6.24 19.27
CA HIS A 94 -0.15 5.26 19.29
C HIS A 94 -1.54 5.86 19.11
N LYS A 95 -1.72 7.15 19.36
CA LYS A 95 -3.00 7.84 19.13
C LYS A 95 -3.41 7.85 17.66
N VAL A 96 -2.43 7.77 16.76
CA VAL A 96 -2.67 7.74 15.31
C VAL A 96 -3.18 6.38 14.83
N ARG A 97 -3.25 5.37 15.71
CA ARG A 97 -3.88 4.09 15.40
C ARG A 97 -5.35 4.26 15.01
N ASP A 98 -6.02 5.27 15.57
CA ASP A 98 -7.39 5.59 15.21
C ASP A 98 -7.46 6.04 13.74
N LEU A 99 -8.23 5.32 12.94
CA LEU A 99 -8.37 5.56 11.51
C LEU A 99 -9.04 6.90 11.18
N SER A 100 -9.72 7.52 12.14
CA SER A 100 -10.32 8.84 11.95
C SER A 100 -9.27 9.96 11.95
N VAL A 101 -8.08 9.71 12.50
CA VAL A 101 -6.98 10.67 12.52
C VAL A 101 -6.34 10.71 11.13
N ARG A 102 -6.62 11.77 10.36
CA ARG A 102 -6.10 11.96 9.01
C ARG A 102 -4.90 12.89 8.97
N ARG A 103 -4.83 13.83 9.91
CA ARG A 103 -3.70 14.75 10.07
C ARG A 103 -3.28 14.77 11.52
N TRP A 104 -2.00 14.87 11.78
CA TRP A 104 -1.50 14.91 13.14
C TRP A 104 -0.16 15.64 13.21
N THR A 105 0.14 16.15 14.39
CA THR A 105 1.40 16.80 14.70
C THR A 105 2.20 15.92 15.65
N CYS A 106 3.45 15.65 15.32
CA CYS A 106 4.30 14.84 16.19
C CYS A 106 4.55 15.55 17.52
N PRO A 107 4.21 14.94 18.66
CA PRO A 107 4.41 15.58 19.97
C PRO A 107 5.90 15.71 20.37
N VAL A 108 6.79 15.04 19.65
CA VAL A 108 8.24 15.04 19.94
C VAL A 108 8.97 16.08 19.11
N CYS A 109 8.80 16.07 17.79
CA CYS A 109 9.56 16.96 16.91
C CYS A 109 8.74 18.09 16.31
N GLY A 110 7.42 18.08 16.48
CA GLY A 110 6.53 19.14 15.97
C GLY A 110 6.20 19.06 14.48
N ALA A 111 6.68 18.03 13.77
CA ALA A 111 6.37 17.86 12.36
C ALA A 111 4.88 17.58 12.14
N GLU A 112 4.32 18.23 11.13
CA GLU A 112 2.92 18.02 10.74
C GLU A 112 2.87 16.94 9.66
N HIS A 113 1.93 16.00 9.80
CA HIS A 113 1.80 14.87 8.90
C HIS A 113 0.39 14.73 8.36
N ASP A 114 0.31 14.44 7.05
CA ASP A 114 -0.81 13.72 6.47
C ASP A 114 -0.58 12.23 6.76
N ARG A 115 -1.60 11.53 7.25
CA ARG A 115 -1.48 10.13 7.66
C ARG A 115 -0.92 9.23 6.55
N ASP A 116 -1.51 9.31 5.36
CA ASP A 116 -1.16 8.40 4.25
C ASP A 116 0.20 8.72 3.66
N ILE A 117 0.52 10.00 3.53
CA ILE A 117 1.82 10.44 3.02
C ILE A 117 2.93 10.05 4.00
N ASN A 118 2.72 10.25 5.30
CA ASN A 118 3.67 9.85 6.33
C ASN A 118 3.90 8.33 6.31
N ALA A 119 2.83 7.56 6.19
CA ALA A 119 2.91 6.11 6.10
C ALA A 119 3.70 5.67 4.86
N ALA A 120 3.45 6.29 3.71
CA ALA A 120 4.17 5.99 2.48
C ALA A 120 5.67 6.25 2.61
N LYS A 121 6.05 7.36 3.23
CA LYS A 121 7.47 7.68 3.50
C LYS A 121 8.13 6.62 4.38
N ASN A 122 7.43 6.18 5.42
CA ASN A 122 7.94 5.14 6.33
C ASN A 122 8.06 3.78 5.65
N ILE A 123 7.11 3.43 4.81
CA ILE A 123 7.15 2.18 4.04
C ILE A 123 8.32 2.19 3.06
N LEU A 124 8.57 3.30 2.40
CA LEU A 124 9.71 3.45 1.50
C LEU A 124 11.04 3.30 2.26
N GLU A 125 11.19 3.99 3.38
CA GLU A 125 12.39 3.92 4.21
C GLU A 125 12.63 2.49 4.69
N LYS A 126 11.59 1.84 5.21
CA LYS A 126 11.69 0.46 5.70
C LYS A 126 12.02 -0.52 4.56
N GLY A 127 11.38 -0.36 3.42
CA GLY A 127 11.63 -1.20 2.25
C GLY A 127 13.07 -1.06 1.74
N LEU A 128 13.59 0.14 1.67
CA LEU A 128 14.99 0.38 1.26
C LEU A 128 15.98 -0.20 2.28
N GLU A 129 15.67 -0.12 3.56
CA GLU A 129 16.46 -0.75 4.63
C GLU A 129 16.50 -2.27 4.45
N MET A 130 15.35 -2.89 4.16
CA MET A 130 15.25 -4.33 3.89
C MET A 130 16.07 -4.74 2.66
N LEU A 131 16.07 -3.91 1.63
CA LEU A 131 16.81 -4.17 0.40
C LEU A 131 18.32 -4.12 0.64
N ALA A 132 18.78 -3.26 1.53
CA ALA A 132 20.21 -3.08 1.83
C ALA A 132 20.78 -4.14 2.76
N SER A 133 19.93 -4.89 3.46
CA SER A 133 20.39 -5.91 4.42
C SER A 133 20.63 -7.29 3.79
#